data_a6b9d045c1b28c11677fdea3cd9aee20
#
_entry.id   a6b9d045c1b28c11677fdea3cd9aee20
#
_cell.length_a   1.000
_cell.length_b   1.000
_cell.length_c   1.000
_cell.angle_alpha   90.00
_cell.angle_beta   90.00
_cell.angle_gamma   90.00
#
_symmetry.space_group_name_H-M   'P 1'
#
loop_
_entity.id
_entity.type
_entity.pdbx_description
1 polymer ?
#
loop_
_entity_poly.entity_id
_entity_poly.type
_entity_poly.pdbx_seq_one_letter_code
_entity_poly.pdbx_strand_id
1 'polypeptide(L)'
;MSAFESLSTQPREAAHIEGPGRNCPLDYRYNGEALATAPAVAPAQVLWIVGGLYGNVEAMHRINAMVAAEPAGAAKVVANGDFHWFDADVQDFLAIEQGTRDWQRLRGNVETELARVVQPGLPDAGCGCGYPASVPQEDVDRSNLILQQLRSTCVAAGQTEALAALPMLLRAEVGSLRIGIVHGDDQSLAGWRLSHDALADSARSGLTAFFDAAQIDLIASSHTCLPVACTFDRPPGQHPVGLINNGAAGMANFAGAREGVVTRIARHGIPPPPGARVLYRAQLADCDVAAVAVDFDWTQFMARFDRTWPAGSAAAQSYRRRIVDGPDYALDAAPRGSFQCCA
;
A
#
# COMPACT_ATOMS: atom_id res chain seq x y z
N MET A 1 58.33 11.63 -13.78
CA MET A 1 57.76 10.97 -12.58
C MET A 1 56.65 11.86 -12.09
N SER A 2 55.42 11.51 -12.43
CA SER A 2 54.21 12.29 -12.07
C SER A 2 53.32 11.34 -11.29
N ALA A 3 52.98 11.70 -10.05
CA ALA A 3 52.15 10.96 -9.15
C ALA A 3 50.69 11.16 -9.56
N PHE A 4 50.01 10.06 -9.87
CA PHE A 4 48.53 10.03 -9.97
C PHE A 4 47.96 9.89 -8.56
N GLU A 5 47.38 10.97 -8.05
CA GLU A 5 46.49 10.90 -6.88
C GLU A 5 45.16 10.26 -7.28
N SER A 6 44.89 9.12 -6.69
CA SER A 6 43.61 8.47 -6.79
C SER A 6 42.59 9.17 -5.89
N LEU A 7 41.68 9.91 -6.51
CA LEU A 7 40.48 10.42 -5.84
C LEU A 7 39.52 9.22 -5.56
N SER A 8 39.50 8.80 -4.31
CA SER A 8 38.48 7.87 -3.82
C SER A 8 37.15 8.63 -3.73
N THR A 9 36.24 8.37 -4.64
CA THR A 9 34.85 8.78 -4.53
C THR A 9 34.14 7.88 -3.52
N GLN A 10 34.15 8.26 -2.25
CA GLN A 10 33.18 7.73 -1.30
C GLN A 10 31.78 8.18 -1.71
N PRO A 11 30.75 7.29 -1.65
CA PRO A 11 29.37 7.73 -1.85
C PRO A 11 29.06 8.76 -0.75
N ARG A 12 28.61 9.96 -1.16
CA ARG A 12 28.09 10.95 -0.23
C ARG A 12 26.93 10.29 0.52
N GLU A 13 27.09 10.11 1.83
CA GLU A 13 25.96 9.85 2.72
C GLU A 13 24.90 10.90 2.45
N ALA A 14 23.73 10.47 2.01
CA ALA A 14 22.59 11.36 1.86
C ALA A 14 22.33 11.98 3.23
N ALA A 15 22.36 13.31 3.32
CA ALA A 15 22.07 14.02 4.54
C ALA A 15 20.74 13.51 5.11
N HIS A 16 20.72 12.97 6.33
CA HIS A 16 19.52 12.61 7.04
C HIS A 16 18.74 13.92 7.28
N ILE A 17 17.68 14.11 6.50
CA ILE A 17 16.75 15.21 6.73
C ILE A 17 15.84 14.76 7.87
N GLU A 18 16.00 15.34 9.04
CA GLU A 18 15.14 15.08 10.20
C GLU A 18 13.91 16.00 10.17
N GLY A 19 12.76 15.51 10.62
CA GLY A 19 11.55 16.30 10.76
C GLY A 19 10.26 15.49 10.55
N PRO A 20 9.10 16.12 10.81
CA PRO A 20 7.79 15.49 10.60
C PRO A 20 7.62 15.02 9.16
N GLY A 21 7.17 13.76 8.98
CA GLY A 21 7.00 13.11 7.67
C GLY A 21 8.27 12.48 7.09
N ARG A 22 9.46 12.78 7.65
CA ARG A 22 10.75 12.18 7.25
C ARG A 22 11.19 11.04 8.14
N ASN A 23 10.78 11.06 9.40
CA ASN A 23 11.18 10.07 10.39
C ASN A 23 10.21 8.89 10.37
N CYS A 24 10.79 7.68 10.41
CA CYS A 24 10.04 6.47 10.67
C CYS A 24 10.11 6.18 12.16
N PRO A 25 8.99 6.30 12.92
CA PRO A 25 8.97 6.03 14.35
C PRO A 25 9.50 4.64 14.69
N LEU A 26 10.12 4.48 15.85
CA LEU A 26 10.68 3.20 16.28
C LEU A 26 9.60 2.12 16.48
N ASP A 27 8.41 2.51 16.86
CA ASP A 27 7.25 1.63 17.01
C ASP A 27 6.62 1.19 15.67
N TYR A 28 7.15 1.67 14.55
CA TYR A 28 6.83 1.16 13.20
C TYR A 28 7.63 -0.08 12.82
N ARG A 29 8.70 -0.39 13.56
CA ARG A 29 9.63 -1.45 13.20
C ARG A 29 9.09 -2.83 13.57
N TYR A 30 9.35 -3.77 12.68
CA TYR A 30 9.08 -5.20 12.85
C TYR A 30 10.10 -6.04 12.07
N ASN A 31 9.99 -7.35 12.19
CA ASN A 31 10.83 -8.32 11.49
C ASN A 31 9.98 -9.51 11.00
N GLY A 32 10.60 -10.47 10.33
CA GLY A 32 9.92 -11.66 9.84
C GLY A 32 9.28 -12.52 10.94
N GLU A 33 9.89 -12.61 12.11
CA GLU A 33 9.36 -13.38 13.24
C GLU A 33 8.05 -12.75 13.77
N ALA A 34 7.98 -11.41 13.82
CA ALA A 34 6.75 -10.71 14.17
C ALA A 34 5.63 -11.01 13.16
N LEU A 35 5.95 -11.06 11.86
CA LEU A 35 4.97 -11.43 10.84
C LEU A 35 4.56 -12.92 10.95
N ALA A 36 5.49 -13.83 11.24
CA ALA A 36 5.18 -15.25 11.42
C ALA A 36 4.15 -15.52 12.54
N THR A 37 4.08 -14.63 13.52
CA THR A 37 3.15 -14.71 14.66
C THR A 37 1.98 -13.73 14.57
N ALA A 38 1.87 -12.97 13.47
CA ALA A 38 0.79 -12.00 13.27
C ALA A 38 -0.59 -12.67 13.21
N PRO A 39 -1.68 -11.92 13.50
CA PRO A 39 -3.04 -12.42 13.37
C PRO A 39 -3.30 -12.96 11.96
N ALA A 40 -3.99 -14.09 11.87
CA ALA A 40 -4.33 -14.74 10.61
C ALA A 40 -5.69 -14.25 10.09
N VAL A 41 -5.75 -14.02 8.78
CA VAL A 41 -7.02 -13.87 8.06
C VAL A 41 -7.74 -15.22 8.06
N ALA A 42 -9.06 -15.20 8.22
CA ALA A 42 -9.85 -16.41 8.13
C ALA A 42 -9.64 -17.10 6.76
N PRO A 43 -9.62 -18.46 6.71
CA PRO A 43 -9.40 -19.20 5.48
C PRO A 43 -10.33 -18.77 4.34
N ALA A 44 -9.77 -18.63 3.14
CA ALA A 44 -10.49 -18.19 1.95
C ALA A 44 -10.01 -18.94 0.70
N GLN A 45 -10.86 -19.04 -0.32
CA GLN A 45 -10.45 -19.48 -1.66
C GLN A 45 -10.00 -18.31 -2.53
N VAL A 46 -10.46 -17.11 -2.21
CA VAL A 46 -10.11 -15.85 -2.86
C VAL A 46 -9.83 -14.80 -1.78
N LEU A 47 -8.71 -14.11 -1.92
CA LEU A 47 -8.31 -13.02 -1.04
C LEU A 47 -8.14 -11.75 -1.87
N TRP A 48 -8.85 -10.69 -1.47
CA TRP A 48 -8.68 -9.35 -2.00
C TRP A 48 -7.89 -8.51 -1.00
N ILE A 49 -6.81 -7.86 -1.45
CA ILE A 49 -5.97 -6.99 -0.63
C ILE A 49 -6.03 -5.58 -1.21
N VAL A 50 -6.51 -4.65 -0.41
CA VAL A 50 -6.85 -3.28 -0.78
C VAL A 50 -5.96 -2.34 -0.01
N GLY A 51 -4.89 -1.84 -0.62
CA GLY A 51 -4.01 -0.85 -0.02
C GLY A 51 -4.22 0.53 -0.66
N GLY A 52 -4.12 1.60 0.14
CA GLY A 52 -4.24 2.96 -0.37
C GLY A 52 -5.62 3.27 -0.97
N LEU A 53 -6.69 2.98 -0.22
CA LEU A 53 -8.06 3.35 -0.62
C LEU A 53 -8.26 4.88 -0.57
N TYR A 54 -7.53 5.55 0.33
CA TYR A 54 -7.46 7.01 0.44
C TYR A 54 -8.80 7.73 0.60
N GLY A 55 -9.77 7.10 1.27
CA GLY A 55 -11.10 7.71 1.48
C GLY A 55 -11.96 7.80 0.23
N ASN A 56 -11.63 7.03 -0.83
CA ASN A 56 -12.42 7.00 -2.05
C ASN A 56 -13.62 6.07 -1.89
N VAL A 57 -14.79 6.67 -1.58
CA VAL A 57 -16.06 5.97 -1.35
C VAL A 57 -16.50 5.21 -2.62
N GLU A 58 -16.31 5.80 -3.79
CA GLU A 58 -16.70 5.20 -5.08
C GLU A 58 -15.84 3.97 -5.40
N ALA A 59 -14.52 4.02 -5.10
CA ALA A 59 -13.63 2.87 -5.22
C ALA A 59 -14.02 1.76 -4.23
N MET A 60 -14.35 2.10 -2.99
CA MET A 60 -14.85 1.16 -2.00
C MET A 60 -16.12 0.44 -2.48
N HIS A 61 -17.10 1.18 -2.99
CA HIS A 61 -18.33 0.60 -3.55
C HIS A 61 -18.03 -0.35 -4.72
N ARG A 62 -17.11 0.04 -5.61
CA ARG A 62 -16.70 -0.81 -6.74
C ARG A 62 -16.02 -2.10 -6.26
N ILE A 63 -15.12 -2.01 -5.29
CA ILE A 63 -14.46 -3.18 -4.70
C ILE A 63 -15.49 -4.10 -4.05
N ASN A 64 -16.39 -3.58 -3.24
CA ASN A 64 -17.46 -4.36 -2.62
C ASN A 64 -18.32 -5.08 -3.67
N ALA A 65 -18.64 -4.42 -4.79
CA ALA A 65 -19.38 -5.05 -5.88
C ALA A 65 -18.60 -6.18 -6.56
N MET A 66 -17.29 -6.01 -6.79
CA MET A 66 -16.44 -7.08 -7.34
C MET A 66 -16.34 -8.28 -6.38
N VAL A 67 -16.16 -8.02 -5.09
CA VAL A 67 -16.10 -9.07 -4.06
C VAL A 67 -17.43 -9.83 -3.95
N ALA A 68 -18.56 -9.12 -4.00
CA ALA A 68 -19.88 -9.74 -3.97
C ALA A 68 -20.18 -10.62 -5.20
N ALA A 69 -19.47 -10.40 -6.31
CA ALA A 69 -19.58 -11.24 -7.51
C ALA A 69 -18.67 -12.48 -7.51
N GLU A 70 -17.85 -12.66 -6.48
CA GLU A 70 -17.11 -13.92 -6.28
C GLU A 70 -18.06 -15.06 -5.85
N PRO A 71 -17.65 -16.31 -5.99
CA PRO A 71 -18.45 -17.44 -5.48
C PRO A 71 -18.82 -17.25 -4.00
N ALA A 72 -20.05 -17.57 -3.66
CA ALA A 72 -20.60 -17.30 -2.32
C ALA A 72 -19.71 -17.89 -1.20
N GLY A 73 -19.29 -17.04 -0.28
CA GLY A 73 -18.45 -17.42 0.86
C GLY A 73 -16.97 -17.68 0.53
N ALA A 74 -16.57 -17.61 -0.74
CA ALA A 74 -15.20 -17.90 -1.16
C ALA A 74 -14.22 -16.77 -0.85
N ALA A 75 -14.68 -15.52 -0.84
CA ALA A 75 -13.82 -14.34 -0.76
C ALA A 75 -13.68 -13.77 0.65
N LYS A 76 -12.47 -13.30 0.96
CA LYS A 76 -12.18 -12.40 2.09
C LYS A 76 -11.50 -11.14 1.56
N VAL A 77 -11.66 -10.05 2.31
CA VAL A 77 -11.06 -8.76 1.97
C VAL A 77 -10.19 -8.29 3.13
N VAL A 78 -9.02 -7.75 2.79
CA VAL A 78 -8.12 -7.09 3.74
C VAL A 78 -7.87 -5.66 3.27
N ALA A 79 -8.16 -4.68 4.13
CA ALA A 79 -7.65 -3.32 3.96
C ALA A 79 -6.20 -3.27 4.43
N ASN A 80 -5.28 -2.99 3.51
CA ASN A 80 -3.83 -2.99 3.75
C ASN A 80 -3.29 -1.59 4.05
N GLY A 81 -3.90 -0.91 5.02
CA GLY A 81 -3.51 0.43 5.46
C GLY A 81 -3.86 1.55 4.47
N ASP A 82 -3.78 2.77 4.98
CA ASP A 82 -4.07 4.02 4.26
C ASP A 82 -5.45 3.97 3.56
N PHE A 83 -6.46 3.48 4.27
CA PHE A 83 -7.82 3.49 3.75
C PHE A 83 -8.52 4.85 3.92
N HIS A 84 -7.98 5.74 4.79
CA HIS A 84 -8.31 7.16 4.87
C HIS A 84 -7.22 8.00 4.22
N TRP A 85 -7.53 9.18 3.71
CA TRP A 85 -6.61 10.26 3.31
C TRP A 85 -7.33 11.49 2.78
N PHE A 86 -8.21 11.32 1.77
CA PHE A 86 -8.91 12.44 1.15
C PHE A 86 -10.29 12.71 1.78
N ASP A 87 -10.77 11.88 2.63
CA ASP A 87 -12.06 11.90 3.30
C ASP A 87 -12.05 12.76 4.59
N ALA A 88 -11.49 13.98 4.49
CA ALA A 88 -11.44 14.93 5.60
C ALA A 88 -12.82 15.61 5.88
N ASP A 89 -13.90 14.95 5.54
CA ASP A 89 -15.28 15.22 5.88
C ASP A 89 -15.81 14.07 6.75
N VAL A 90 -16.52 14.36 7.84
CA VAL A 90 -16.98 13.35 8.80
C VAL A 90 -17.93 12.33 8.16
N GLN A 91 -18.77 12.74 7.20
CA GLN A 91 -19.71 11.83 6.54
C GLN A 91 -18.98 10.86 5.60
N ASP A 92 -18.03 11.38 4.83
CA ASP A 92 -17.22 10.57 3.91
C ASP A 92 -16.31 9.61 4.72
N PHE A 93 -15.71 10.07 5.83
CA PHE A 93 -14.93 9.25 6.75
C PHE A 93 -15.75 8.08 7.33
N LEU A 94 -16.93 8.37 7.86
CA LEU A 94 -17.84 7.35 8.40
C LEU A 94 -18.38 6.41 7.30
N ALA A 95 -18.52 6.88 6.06
CA ALA A 95 -18.91 6.03 4.94
C ALA A 95 -17.83 4.97 4.64
N ILE A 96 -16.54 5.34 4.70
CA ILE A 96 -15.41 4.39 4.58
C ILE A 96 -15.42 3.41 5.75
N GLU A 97 -15.54 3.87 7.00
CA GLU A 97 -15.60 3.02 8.18
C GLU A 97 -16.74 1.98 8.08
N GLN A 98 -17.92 2.43 7.69
CA GLN A 98 -19.08 1.54 7.53
C GLN A 98 -18.92 0.58 6.36
N GLY A 99 -18.43 1.05 5.21
CA GLY A 99 -18.32 0.24 3.99
C GLY A 99 -17.20 -0.79 4.03
N THR A 100 -16.23 -0.62 4.95
CA THR A 100 -15.12 -1.56 5.18
C THR A 100 -15.25 -2.37 6.47
N ARG A 101 -16.36 -2.25 7.20
CA ARG A 101 -16.54 -2.89 8.53
C ARG A 101 -16.42 -4.42 8.50
N ASP A 102 -16.78 -5.05 7.38
CA ASP A 102 -16.71 -6.50 7.19
C ASP A 102 -15.37 -6.96 6.62
N TRP A 103 -14.47 -6.02 6.30
CA TRP A 103 -13.12 -6.32 5.88
C TRP A 103 -12.24 -6.55 7.11
N GLN A 104 -11.27 -7.44 7.00
CA GLN A 104 -10.18 -7.47 7.97
C GLN A 104 -9.25 -6.30 7.67
N ARG A 105 -8.83 -5.57 8.70
CA ARG A 105 -8.06 -4.33 8.50
C ARG A 105 -6.74 -4.39 9.25
N LEU A 106 -5.67 -3.94 8.62
CA LEU A 106 -4.44 -3.53 9.28
C LEU A 106 -4.22 -2.04 9.07
N ARG A 107 -3.48 -1.42 9.97
CA ARG A 107 -3.20 0.02 9.90
C ARG A 107 -2.01 0.30 9.00
N GLY A 108 -2.08 1.39 8.22
CA GLY A 108 -0.95 2.07 7.60
C GLY A 108 -0.39 3.17 8.52
N ASN A 109 0.50 3.98 7.97
CA ASN A 109 0.98 5.15 8.69
C ASN A 109 -0.14 6.16 8.94
N VAL A 110 -1.09 6.31 8.02
CA VAL A 110 -2.23 7.23 8.18
C VAL A 110 -3.04 6.85 9.42
N GLU A 111 -3.57 5.65 9.51
CA GLU A 111 -4.37 5.20 10.67
C GLU A 111 -3.55 5.25 11.97
N THR A 112 -2.26 4.94 11.90
CA THR A 112 -1.37 5.01 13.08
C THR A 112 -1.25 6.44 13.58
N GLU A 113 -1.03 7.41 12.69
CA GLU A 113 -0.87 8.80 13.11
C GLU A 113 -2.20 9.51 13.41
N LEU A 114 -3.33 9.04 12.86
CA LEU A 114 -4.67 9.47 13.28
C LEU A 114 -4.98 9.06 14.73
N ALA A 115 -4.52 7.87 15.11
CA ALA A 115 -4.72 7.31 16.44
C ALA A 115 -3.70 7.83 17.47
N ARG A 116 -2.57 8.36 17.03
CA ARG A 116 -1.49 8.81 17.91
C ARG A 116 -1.86 10.08 18.66
N VAL A 117 -1.77 10.01 19.98
CA VAL A 117 -1.87 11.20 20.83
C VAL A 117 -0.55 11.96 20.76
N VAL A 118 -0.60 13.19 20.29
CA VAL A 118 0.58 14.08 20.29
C VAL A 118 0.96 14.39 21.74
N GLN A 119 2.16 13.95 22.16
CA GLN A 119 2.67 14.18 23.49
C GLN A 119 3.72 15.30 23.46
N PRO A 120 3.62 16.32 24.32
CA PRO A 120 4.64 17.37 24.39
C PRO A 120 6.03 16.77 24.69
N GLY A 121 7.03 17.16 23.89
CA GLY A 121 8.42 16.74 24.05
C GLY A 121 8.79 15.43 23.33
N LEU A 122 7.85 14.73 22.70
CA LEU A 122 8.16 13.64 21.79
C LEU A 122 8.21 14.14 20.34
N PRO A 123 9.07 13.54 19.50
CA PRO A 123 9.12 13.88 18.07
C PRO A 123 7.76 13.69 17.42
N ASP A 124 7.29 14.70 16.67
CA ASP A 124 6.12 14.58 15.81
C ASP A 124 6.50 13.81 14.54
N ALA A 125 5.83 12.70 14.29
CA ALA A 125 6.04 11.91 13.08
C ALA A 125 5.42 12.56 11.83
N GLY A 126 4.61 13.62 11.97
CA GLY A 126 3.83 14.20 10.88
C GLY A 126 2.88 13.18 10.28
N CYS A 127 2.89 13.03 8.95
CA CYS A 127 2.11 12.00 8.26
C CYS A 127 2.63 10.57 8.50
N GLY A 128 3.78 10.39 9.13
CA GLY A 128 4.41 9.09 9.34
C GLY A 128 4.89 8.39 8.07
N CYS A 129 4.93 9.07 6.93
CA CYS A 129 5.23 8.47 5.62
C CYS A 129 6.69 8.04 5.45
N GLY A 130 7.60 8.52 6.31
CA GLY A 130 9.03 8.18 6.21
C GLY A 130 9.65 8.56 4.86
N TYR A 131 9.22 9.66 4.27
CA TYR A 131 9.60 10.05 2.91
C TYR A 131 11.11 10.08 2.68
N PRO A 132 11.61 9.43 1.60
CA PRO A 132 13.02 9.52 1.24
C PRO A 132 13.42 10.95 0.83
N ALA A 133 14.73 11.22 0.87
CA ALA A 133 15.27 12.55 0.54
C ALA A 133 14.95 13.03 -0.89
N SER A 134 14.61 12.10 -1.79
CA SER A 134 14.19 12.40 -3.17
C SER A 134 12.83 13.12 -3.27
N VAL A 135 11.96 12.99 -2.23
CA VAL A 135 10.67 13.69 -2.21
C VAL A 135 10.88 15.14 -1.79
N PRO A 136 10.37 16.15 -2.54
CA PRO A 136 10.49 17.55 -2.18
C PRO A 136 9.91 17.87 -0.81
N GLN A 137 10.54 18.78 -0.05
CA GLN A 137 10.07 19.15 1.29
C GLN A 137 8.66 19.73 1.27
N GLU A 138 8.30 20.48 0.24
CA GLU A 138 6.96 21.04 0.08
C GLU A 138 5.86 19.96 -0.01
N ASP A 139 6.16 18.79 -0.61
CA ASP A 139 5.21 17.66 -0.66
C ASP A 139 5.04 17.01 0.72
N VAL A 140 6.14 16.92 1.48
CA VAL A 140 6.11 16.43 2.87
C VAL A 140 5.29 17.37 3.75
N ASP A 141 5.51 18.68 3.64
CA ASP A 141 4.77 19.69 4.42
C ASP A 141 3.27 19.63 4.10
N ARG A 142 2.91 19.51 2.82
CA ARG A 142 1.52 19.34 2.41
C ARG A 142 0.89 18.05 2.95
N SER A 143 1.64 16.95 2.96
CA SER A 143 1.16 15.69 3.55
C SER A 143 0.90 15.82 5.06
N ASN A 144 1.76 16.56 5.78
CA ASN A 144 1.55 16.85 7.20
C ASN A 144 0.27 17.68 7.42
N LEU A 145 -0.01 18.66 6.55
CA LEU A 145 -1.24 19.46 6.61
C LEU A 145 -2.50 18.63 6.33
N ILE A 146 -2.44 17.71 5.36
CA ILE A 146 -3.54 16.78 5.06
C ILE A 146 -3.84 15.93 6.30
N LEU A 147 -2.82 15.31 6.89
CA LEU A 147 -3.01 14.51 8.10
C LEU A 147 -3.59 15.32 9.26
N GLN A 148 -3.14 16.55 9.46
CA GLN A 148 -3.66 17.41 10.52
C GLN A 148 -5.17 17.68 10.37
N GLN A 149 -5.65 17.93 9.15
CA GLN A 149 -7.07 18.10 8.87
C GLN A 149 -7.83 16.78 9.10
N LEU A 150 -7.31 15.68 8.59
CA LEU A 150 -7.91 14.35 8.73
C LEU A 150 -7.94 13.88 10.19
N ARG A 151 -6.95 14.23 11.01
CA ARG A 151 -6.93 13.94 12.45
C ARG A 151 -8.14 14.59 13.17
N SER A 152 -8.46 15.84 12.82
CA SER A 152 -9.64 16.52 13.37
C SER A 152 -10.93 15.82 12.98
N THR A 153 -11.02 15.32 11.74
CA THR A 153 -12.16 14.53 11.24
C THR A 153 -12.28 13.20 11.97
N CYS A 154 -11.17 12.46 12.16
CA CYS A 154 -11.12 11.20 12.89
C CYS A 154 -11.63 11.35 14.34
N VAL A 155 -11.18 12.40 15.05
CA VAL A 155 -11.64 12.72 16.41
C VAL A 155 -13.13 13.02 16.42
N ALA A 156 -13.63 13.85 15.48
CA ALA A 156 -15.05 14.19 15.36
C ALA A 156 -15.92 12.97 15.01
N ALA A 157 -15.37 12.01 14.25
CA ALA A 157 -16.01 10.74 13.91
C ALA A 157 -15.95 9.69 15.05
N GLY A 158 -15.19 9.96 16.13
CA GLY A 158 -15.04 9.05 17.28
C GLY A 158 -14.28 7.76 16.96
N GLN A 159 -13.37 7.76 15.97
CA GLN A 159 -12.72 6.55 15.46
C GLN A 159 -11.28 6.33 15.97
N THR A 160 -10.74 7.25 16.75
CA THR A 160 -9.35 7.22 17.23
C THR A 160 -8.97 5.88 17.91
N GLU A 161 -9.80 5.39 18.84
CA GLU A 161 -9.52 4.15 19.57
C GLU A 161 -9.65 2.90 18.67
N ALA A 162 -10.62 2.90 17.75
CA ALA A 162 -10.82 1.81 16.80
C ALA A 162 -9.61 1.67 15.87
N LEU A 163 -9.07 2.79 15.36
CA LEU A 163 -7.86 2.78 14.53
C LEU A 163 -6.62 2.38 15.33
N ALA A 164 -6.49 2.80 16.58
CA ALA A 164 -5.38 2.41 17.46
C ALA A 164 -5.31 0.89 17.71
N ALA A 165 -6.46 0.22 17.73
CA ALA A 165 -6.57 -1.21 17.97
C ALA A 165 -6.21 -2.08 16.75
N LEU A 166 -6.03 -1.49 15.56
CA LEU A 166 -5.69 -2.24 14.35
C LEU A 166 -4.26 -2.82 14.41
N PRO A 167 -4.06 -4.07 13.96
CA PRO A 167 -2.71 -4.65 13.86
C PRO A 167 -1.89 -3.96 12.77
N MET A 168 -0.55 -4.02 12.86
CA MET A 168 0.36 -3.58 11.81
C MET A 168 0.59 -4.64 10.73
N LEU A 169 0.39 -5.90 11.07
CA LEU A 169 0.74 -7.06 10.26
C LEU A 169 -0.42 -8.04 10.25
N LEU A 170 -0.66 -8.67 9.12
CA LEU A 170 -1.56 -9.81 8.99
C LEU A 170 -0.88 -10.92 8.18
N ARG A 171 -1.33 -12.14 8.36
CA ARG A 171 -0.97 -13.25 7.50
C ARG A 171 -2.23 -13.94 6.98
N ALA A 172 -2.12 -14.57 5.81
CA ALA A 172 -3.21 -15.28 5.19
C ALA A 172 -2.70 -16.54 4.48
N GLU A 173 -3.62 -17.45 4.20
CA GLU A 173 -3.37 -18.61 3.36
C GLU A 173 -4.49 -18.72 2.32
N VAL A 174 -4.09 -18.95 1.06
CA VAL A 174 -5.00 -19.29 -0.03
C VAL A 174 -4.43 -20.53 -0.71
N GLY A 175 -5.16 -21.65 -0.67
CA GLY A 175 -4.58 -22.92 -1.09
C GLY A 175 -3.33 -23.28 -0.27
N SER A 176 -2.20 -23.51 -0.95
CA SER A 176 -0.91 -23.76 -0.32
C SER A 176 -0.03 -22.49 -0.21
N LEU A 177 -0.49 -21.35 -0.74
CA LEU A 177 0.26 -20.10 -0.74
C LEU A 177 0.13 -19.38 0.60
N ARG A 178 1.26 -19.17 1.28
CA ARG A 178 1.37 -18.43 2.55
C ARG A 178 1.69 -16.96 2.26
N ILE A 179 0.89 -16.05 2.78
CA ILE A 179 0.91 -14.64 2.42
C ILE A 179 1.17 -13.81 3.66
N GLY A 180 2.20 -12.97 3.60
CA GLY A 180 2.43 -11.88 4.55
C GLY A 180 1.80 -10.59 4.01
N ILE A 181 1.01 -9.92 4.82
CA ILE A 181 0.35 -8.67 4.46
C ILE A 181 0.93 -7.57 5.35
N VAL A 182 1.61 -6.63 4.72
CA VAL A 182 2.29 -5.51 5.36
C VAL A 182 1.91 -4.23 4.63
N HIS A 183 1.80 -3.10 5.33
CA HIS A 183 1.55 -1.84 4.65
C HIS A 183 2.81 -1.33 3.93
N GLY A 184 3.94 -1.23 4.63
CA GLY A 184 5.22 -0.75 4.13
C GLY A 184 6.10 -1.84 3.54
N ASP A 185 7.20 -2.16 4.22
CA ASP A 185 8.20 -3.10 3.72
C ASP A 185 8.51 -4.25 4.72
N ASP A 186 9.62 -4.93 4.53
CA ASP A 186 10.08 -6.05 5.37
C ASP A 186 10.61 -5.63 6.76
N GLN A 187 10.70 -4.34 7.06
CA GLN A 187 11.29 -3.82 8.30
C GLN A 187 10.43 -2.77 9.00
N SER A 188 9.52 -2.12 8.28
CA SER A 188 8.79 -0.98 8.81
C SER A 188 7.42 -0.78 8.17
N LEU A 189 6.47 -0.33 8.99
CA LEU A 189 5.12 0.06 8.57
C LEU A 189 5.10 1.10 7.44
N ALA A 190 6.08 2.01 7.39
CA ALA A 190 6.21 3.05 6.37
C ALA A 190 7.58 2.98 5.65
N GLY A 191 8.11 1.77 5.49
CA GLY A 191 9.35 1.54 4.78
C GLY A 191 9.20 1.62 3.25
N TRP A 192 10.26 2.05 2.56
CA TRP A 192 10.31 2.27 1.11
C TRP A 192 11.10 1.20 0.34
N ARG A 193 11.60 0.16 1.01
CA ARG A 193 12.43 -0.90 0.40
C ARG A 193 11.68 -1.73 -0.65
N LEU A 194 10.35 -1.77 -0.60
CA LEU A 194 9.49 -2.47 -1.55
C LEU A 194 8.86 -1.51 -2.59
N SER A 195 9.45 -0.34 -2.80
CA SER A 195 9.08 0.54 -3.90
C SER A 195 9.59 -0.01 -5.23
N HIS A 196 8.97 0.44 -6.33
CA HIS A 196 9.37 0.02 -7.67
C HIS A 196 10.83 0.41 -7.98
N ASP A 197 11.31 1.57 -7.50
CA ASP A 197 12.68 2.04 -7.64
C ASP A 197 13.66 1.18 -6.85
N ALA A 198 13.38 0.95 -5.56
CA ALA A 198 14.24 0.14 -4.71
C ALA A 198 14.39 -1.30 -5.21
N LEU A 199 13.35 -1.85 -5.84
CA LEU A 199 13.38 -3.19 -6.41
C LEU A 199 14.05 -3.26 -7.80
N ALA A 200 14.32 -2.13 -8.46
CA ALA A 200 15.11 -2.08 -9.70
C ALA A 200 16.60 -2.32 -9.42
N ASP A 201 17.11 -1.83 -8.28
CA ASP A 201 18.52 -1.79 -7.90
C ASP A 201 18.99 -2.99 -7.06
N SER A 202 18.66 -4.23 -7.39
CA SER A 202 19.28 -5.43 -6.78
C SER A 202 19.26 -5.55 -5.23
N ALA A 203 18.42 -4.82 -4.51
CA ALA A 203 18.25 -4.94 -3.06
C ALA A 203 17.62 -6.28 -2.59
N ARG A 204 17.85 -7.35 -3.37
CA ARG A 204 17.21 -8.68 -3.25
C ARG A 204 17.79 -9.54 -2.11
N SER A 205 19.03 -9.25 -1.66
CA SER A 205 19.77 -10.15 -0.77
C SER A 205 19.20 -10.25 0.66
N GLY A 206 18.46 -9.24 1.13
CA GLY A 206 17.83 -9.26 2.45
C GLY A 206 16.43 -9.86 2.49
N LEU A 207 15.70 -9.85 1.36
CA LEU A 207 14.32 -10.30 1.32
C LEU A 207 14.18 -11.81 1.50
N THR A 208 15.10 -12.61 0.98
CA THR A 208 15.05 -14.08 1.14
C THR A 208 15.06 -14.49 2.61
N ALA A 209 15.90 -13.85 3.43
CA ALA A 209 15.93 -14.12 4.87
C ALA A 209 14.62 -13.71 5.58
N PHE A 210 13.98 -12.65 5.11
CA PHE A 210 12.67 -12.24 5.63
C PHE A 210 11.57 -13.26 5.29
N PHE A 211 11.53 -13.76 4.04
CA PHE A 211 10.58 -14.80 3.64
C PHE A 211 10.74 -16.06 4.50
N ASP A 212 11.97 -16.47 4.79
CA ASP A 212 12.27 -17.64 5.62
C ASP A 212 11.83 -17.43 7.07
N ALA A 213 12.20 -16.28 7.67
CA ALA A 213 11.84 -15.94 9.06
C ALA A 213 10.33 -15.77 9.23
N ALA A 214 9.66 -15.16 8.25
CA ALA A 214 8.22 -14.97 8.25
C ALA A 214 7.42 -16.23 7.85
N GLN A 215 8.08 -17.25 7.29
CA GLN A 215 7.46 -18.49 6.80
C GLN A 215 6.38 -18.24 5.75
N ILE A 216 6.63 -17.33 4.80
CA ILE A 216 5.70 -16.92 3.76
C ILE A 216 6.28 -17.16 2.36
N ASP A 217 5.41 -17.17 1.36
CA ASP A 217 5.75 -17.35 -0.05
C ASP A 217 5.45 -16.09 -0.88
N LEU A 218 4.59 -15.19 -0.35
CA LEU A 218 4.21 -13.93 -0.99
C LEU A 218 4.15 -12.80 0.03
N ILE A 219 4.73 -11.64 -0.30
CA ILE A 219 4.48 -10.37 0.40
C ILE A 219 3.47 -9.57 -0.41
N ALA A 220 2.39 -9.12 0.25
CA ALA A 220 1.49 -8.11 -0.27
C ALA A 220 1.70 -6.79 0.48
N SER A 221 2.05 -5.72 -0.24
CA SER A 221 2.31 -4.39 0.31
C SER A 221 1.58 -3.29 -0.45
N SER A 222 1.74 -2.02 -0.01
CA SER A 222 1.01 -0.89 -0.58
C SER A 222 1.80 0.42 -0.48
N HIS A 223 1.99 0.98 0.68
CA HIS A 223 2.57 2.26 1.12
C HIS A 223 3.21 3.19 0.07
N THR A 224 4.04 2.67 -0.84
CA THR A 224 4.85 3.47 -1.78
C THR A 224 4.06 4.02 -2.96
N CYS A 225 2.75 3.77 -3.00
CA CYS A 225 1.77 4.36 -3.92
C CYS A 225 1.95 4.07 -5.42
N LEU A 226 3.01 3.38 -5.85
CA LEU A 226 3.18 2.91 -7.22
C LEU A 226 3.21 1.38 -7.23
N PRO A 227 2.46 0.75 -8.15
CA PRO A 227 2.40 -0.71 -8.21
C PRO A 227 3.74 -1.32 -8.64
N VAL A 228 4.06 -2.46 -8.06
CA VAL A 228 5.14 -3.33 -8.55
C VAL A 228 4.85 -4.76 -8.12
N ALA A 229 5.07 -5.71 -9.01
CA ALA A 229 4.97 -7.14 -8.72
C ALA A 229 6.17 -7.87 -9.30
N CYS A 230 6.79 -8.72 -8.50
CA CYS A 230 7.97 -9.47 -8.94
C CYS A 230 8.07 -10.83 -8.24
N THR A 231 8.78 -11.75 -8.89
CA THR A 231 9.18 -13.02 -8.31
C THR A 231 10.68 -13.06 -8.09
N PHE A 232 11.08 -13.79 -7.07
CA PHE A 232 12.49 -14.02 -6.72
C PHE A 232 12.76 -15.52 -6.74
N ASP A 233 13.81 -15.90 -7.47
CA ASP A 233 14.28 -17.29 -7.49
C ASP A 233 14.85 -17.67 -6.13
N ARG A 234 14.64 -18.92 -5.76
CA ARG A 234 15.23 -19.56 -4.57
C ARG A 234 16.23 -20.64 -5.00
N PRO A 235 17.07 -21.11 -4.07
CA PRO A 235 17.97 -22.24 -4.34
C PRO A 235 17.25 -23.44 -4.99
N PRO A 236 17.94 -24.27 -5.80
CA PRO A 236 17.34 -25.43 -6.43
C PRO A 236 16.57 -26.32 -5.45
N GLY A 237 15.35 -26.71 -5.83
CA GLY A 237 14.45 -27.50 -5.01
C GLY A 237 13.46 -26.71 -4.14
N GLN A 238 13.56 -25.39 -4.14
CA GLN A 238 12.59 -24.50 -3.50
C GLN A 238 11.74 -23.77 -4.56
N HIS A 239 10.48 -23.50 -4.21
CA HIS A 239 9.61 -22.68 -5.07
C HIS A 239 10.00 -21.21 -5.02
N PRO A 240 9.82 -20.45 -6.13
CA PRO A 240 10.03 -19.01 -6.11
C PRO A 240 9.07 -18.33 -5.12
N VAL A 241 9.50 -17.23 -4.56
CA VAL A 241 8.67 -16.36 -3.72
C VAL A 241 8.27 -15.11 -4.50
N GLY A 242 7.21 -14.45 -4.05
CA GLY A 242 6.66 -13.30 -4.76
C GLY A 242 6.48 -12.08 -3.88
N LEU A 243 6.38 -10.94 -4.55
CA LEU A 243 5.97 -9.67 -3.97
C LEU A 243 4.95 -9.03 -4.90
N ILE A 244 3.89 -8.48 -4.32
CA ILE A 244 2.95 -7.63 -5.03
C ILE A 244 2.61 -6.41 -4.17
N ASN A 245 2.94 -5.23 -4.70
CA ASN A 245 2.50 -3.95 -4.17
C ASN A 245 1.42 -3.43 -5.13
N ASN A 246 0.21 -3.21 -4.62
CA ASN A 246 -0.89 -2.78 -5.46
C ASN A 246 -0.86 -1.28 -5.82
N GLY A 247 0.05 -0.50 -5.23
CA GLY A 247 0.03 0.95 -5.38
C GLY A 247 -1.11 1.59 -4.59
N ALA A 248 -2.16 2.03 -5.29
CA ALA A 248 -3.30 2.71 -4.68
C ALA A 248 -4.63 2.15 -5.22
N ALA A 249 -5.53 1.76 -4.33
CA ALA A 249 -6.87 1.32 -4.70
C ALA A 249 -7.81 2.50 -5.01
N GLY A 250 -7.56 3.66 -4.42
CA GLY A 250 -8.45 4.82 -4.50
C GLY A 250 -8.00 5.93 -5.45
N MET A 251 -6.89 5.78 -6.18
CA MET A 251 -6.44 6.78 -7.16
C MET A 251 -5.64 6.14 -8.30
N ALA A 252 -5.34 6.94 -9.33
CA ALA A 252 -4.60 6.53 -10.51
C ALA A 252 -3.19 5.99 -10.20
N ASN A 253 -2.80 4.93 -10.88
CA ASN A 253 -1.52 4.24 -10.71
C ASN A 253 -0.61 4.31 -11.94
N PHE A 254 -1.16 4.62 -13.11
CA PHE A 254 -0.44 4.61 -14.38
C PHE A 254 -0.73 5.87 -15.18
N ALA A 255 0.19 6.26 -16.05
CA ALA A 255 0.06 7.43 -16.92
C ALA A 255 -1.19 7.35 -17.80
N GLY A 256 -2.01 8.39 -17.79
CA GLY A 256 -3.26 8.46 -18.53
C GLY A 256 -4.40 7.59 -17.99
N ALA A 257 -4.17 6.83 -16.91
CA ALA A 257 -5.19 6.01 -16.26
C ALA A 257 -5.87 6.78 -15.12
N ARG A 258 -7.08 6.34 -14.74
CA ARG A 258 -7.86 6.91 -13.64
C ARG A 258 -8.28 5.88 -12.61
N GLU A 259 -8.20 4.62 -12.96
CA GLU A 259 -8.56 3.50 -12.10
C GLU A 259 -7.55 3.29 -10.96
N GLY A 260 -8.07 2.81 -9.83
CA GLY A 260 -7.27 2.23 -8.77
C GLY A 260 -6.79 0.82 -9.11
N VAL A 261 -5.93 0.26 -8.25
CA VAL A 261 -5.45 -1.13 -8.39
C VAL A 261 -5.54 -1.83 -7.04
N VAL A 262 -6.02 -3.07 -7.06
CA VAL A 262 -6.05 -3.97 -5.90
C VAL A 262 -5.38 -5.29 -6.23
N THR A 263 -4.93 -6.02 -5.21
CA THR A 263 -4.43 -7.38 -5.37
C THR A 263 -5.56 -8.39 -5.18
N ARG A 264 -5.69 -9.35 -6.11
CA ARG A 264 -6.54 -10.52 -5.98
C ARG A 264 -5.69 -11.79 -6.02
N ILE A 265 -5.84 -12.63 -5.01
CA ILE A 265 -5.18 -13.94 -4.91
C ILE A 265 -6.28 -14.98 -4.86
N ALA A 266 -6.28 -15.92 -5.79
CA ALA A 266 -7.31 -16.95 -5.87
C ALA A 266 -6.69 -18.32 -6.13
N ARG A 267 -7.29 -19.39 -5.61
CA ARG A 267 -6.91 -20.75 -6.00
C ARG A 267 -7.05 -20.90 -7.51
N HIS A 268 -6.10 -21.58 -8.10
CA HIS A 268 -6.08 -21.81 -9.54
C HIS A 268 -7.42 -22.45 -9.98
N GLY A 269 -7.96 -21.93 -11.09
CA GLY A 269 -9.25 -22.35 -11.62
C GLY A 269 -10.46 -21.54 -11.11
N ILE A 270 -10.28 -20.58 -10.19
CA ILE A 270 -11.33 -19.61 -9.82
C ILE A 270 -11.11 -18.33 -10.64
N PRO A 271 -11.90 -18.10 -11.70
CA PRO A 271 -11.72 -16.94 -12.56
C PRO A 271 -12.03 -15.63 -11.82
N PRO A 272 -11.49 -14.50 -12.27
CA PRO A 272 -11.92 -13.20 -11.79
C PRO A 272 -13.43 -13.00 -12.02
N PRO A 273 -14.11 -12.24 -11.16
CA PRO A 273 -15.54 -12.00 -11.31
C PRO A 273 -15.85 -11.28 -12.64
N PRO A 274 -17.06 -11.44 -13.18
CA PRO A 274 -17.46 -10.78 -14.42
C PRO A 274 -17.21 -9.26 -14.39
N GLY A 275 -16.57 -8.74 -15.44
CA GLY A 275 -16.24 -7.31 -15.55
C GLY A 275 -15.05 -6.85 -14.71
N ALA A 276 -14.33 -7.73 -14.01
CA ALA A 276 -13.06 -7.41 -13.42
C ALA A 276 -11.96 -7.42 -14.50
N ARG A 277 -11.22 -6.33 -14.61
CA ARG A 277 -10.11 -6.17 -15.55
C ARG A 277 -8.79 -6.48 -14.86
N VAL A 278 -8.17 -7.60 -15.22
CA VAL A 278 -6.85 -8.00 -14.74
C VAL A 278 -5.79 -7.26 -15.55
N LEU A 279 -4.90 -6.56 -14.86
CA LEU A 279 -3.82 -5.77 -15.49
C LEU A 279 -2.58 -6.62 -15.74
N TYR A 280 -2.15 -7.36 -14.73
CA TYR A 280 -1.05 -8.33 -14.81
C TYR A 280 -1.24 -9.42 -13.76
N ARG A 281 -0.61 -10.56 -13.98
CA ARG A 281 -0.72 -11.72 -13.10
C ARG A 281 0.50 -12.63 -13.17
N ALA A 282 0.65 -13.47 -12.13
CA ALA A 282 1.54 -14.63 -12.09
C ALA A 282 0.84 -15.81 -11.42
N GLN A 283 1.37 -17.00 -11.64
CA GLN A 283 1.03 -18.19 -10.85
C GLN A 283 2.12 -18.40 -9.79
N LEU A 284 1.72 -18.56 -8.53
CA LEU A 284 2.57 -18.90 -7.41
C LEU A 284 1.91 -20.04 -6.64
N ALA A 285 2.62 -21.15 -6.45
CA ALA A 285 2.07 -22.38 -5.91
C ALA A 285 0.79 -22.81 -6.67
N ASP A 286 -0.30 -23.07 -5.97
CA ASP A 286 -1.60 -23.43 -6.55
C ASP A 286 -2.55 -22.23 -6.69
N CYS A 287 -1.99 -20.99 -6.78
CA CYS A 287 -2.76 -19.75 -6.83
C CYS A 287 -2.41 -18.87 -8.03
N ASP A 288 -3.44 -18.13 -8.49
CA ASP A 288 -3.28 -17.00 -9.38
C ASP A 288 -3.20 -15.72 -8.55
N VAL A 289 -2.10 -14.98 -8.66
CA VAL A 289 -1.86 -13.68 -8.02
C VAL A 289 -1.98 -12.59 -9.08
N ALA A 290 -2.91 -11.67 -8.91
CA ALA A 290 -3.27 -10.70 -9.93
C ALA A 290 -3.42 -9.28 -9.38
N ALA A 291 -3.03 -8.29 -10.19
CA ALA A 291 -3.43 -6.90 -10.03
C ALA A 291 -4.72 -6.67 -10.82
N VAL A 292 -5.73 -6.14 -10.16
CA VAL A 292 -7.07 -5.92 -10.74
C VAL A 292 -7.39 -4.43 -10.69
N ALA A 293 -7.86 -3.88 -11.81
CA ALA A 293 -8.29 -2.50 -11.89
C ALA A 293 -9.58 -2.25 -11.10
N VAL A 294 -9.64 -1.11 -10.44
CA VAL A 294 -10.83 -0.59 -9.76
C VAL A 294 -11.37 0.58 -10.57
N ASP A 295 -12.25 0.27 -11.53
CA ASP A 295 -12.93 1.25 -12.36
C ASP A 295 -14.13 1.82 -11.58
N PHE A 296 -13.91 2.90 -10.83
CA PHE A 296 -14.92 3.57 -10.02
C PHE A 296 -15.53 4.80 -10.72
N ASP A 297 -16.62 5.34 -10.19
CA ASP A 297 -17.22 6.59 -10.69
C ASP A 297 -16.27 7.77 -10.41
N TRP A 298 -15.37 8.01 -11.36
CA TRP A 298 -14.38 9.06 -11.28
C TRP A 298 -15.00 10.46 -11.18
N THR A 299 -16.14 10.71 -11.84
CA THR A 299 -16.81 12.01 -11.80
C THR A 299 -17.34 12.31 -10.40
N GLN A 300 -17.95 11.31 -9.76
CA GLN A 300 -18.48 11.45 -8.41
C GLN A 300 -17.33 11.60 -7.38
N PHE A 301 -16.28 10.82 -7.52
CA PHE A 301 -15.07 10.96 -6.69
C PHE A 301 -14.47 12.36 -6.81
N MET A 302 -14.30 12.90 -8.02
CA MET A 302 -13.75 14.24 -8.21
C MET A 302 -14.64 15.33 -7.61
N ALA A 303 -15.96 15.19 -7.70
CA ALA A 303 -16.89 16.13 -7.06
C ALA A 303 -16.74 16.13 -5.53
N ARG A 304 -16.52 14.97 -4.90
CA ARG A 304 -16.19 14.87 -3.47
C ARG A 304 -14.82 15.48 -3.16
N PHE A 305 -13.80 15.10 -3.91
CA PHE A 305 -12.45 15.59 -3.72
C PHE A 305 -12.38 17.12 -3.82
N ASP A 306 -12.90 17.72 -4.89
CA ASP A 306 -12.86 19.17 -5.10
C ASP A 306 -13.70 19.93 -4.06
N ARG A 307 -14.75 19.34 -3.50
CA ARG A 307 -15.54 19.90 -2.39
C ARG A 307 -14.74 19.95 -1.09
N THR A 308 -14.05 18.86 -0.74
CA THR A 308 -13.28 18.72 0.49
C THR A 308 -11.91 19.41 0.39
N TRP A 309 -11.32 19.38 -0.79
CA TRP A 309 -10.01 19.91 -1.10
C TRP A 309 -10.04 20.91 -2.27
N PRO A 310 -10.55 22.14 -2.02
CA PRO A 310 -10.65 23.17 -3.07
C PRO A 310 -9.27 23.56 -3.60
N ALA A 311 -9.25 24.22 -4.76
CA ALA A 311 -8.03 24.69 -5.39
C ALA A 311 -7.17 25.49 -4.40
N GLY A 312 -5.86 25.20 -4.35
CA GLY A 312 -4.93 25.80 -3.40
C GLY A 312 -4.79 25.06 -2.06
N SER A 313 -5.65 24.09 -1.75
CA SER A 313 -5.49 23.22 -0.56
C SER A 313 -4.30 22.27 -0.74
N ALA A 314 -3.79 21.75 0.38
CA ALA A 314 -2.65 20.84 0.39
C ALA A 314 -2.85 19.60 -0.49
N ALA A 315 -4.01 18.92 -0.38
CA ALA A 315 -4.29 17.75 -1.19
C ALA A 315 -4.49 18.08 -2.67
N ALA A 316 -5.16 19.21 -2.99
CA ALA A 316 -5.32 19.63 -4.38
C ALA A 316 -3.96 19.93 -5.06
N GLN A 317 -3.02 20.55 -4.35
CA GLN A 317 -1.69 20.83 -4.88
C GLN A 317 -0.84 19.59 -5.09
N SER A 318 -0.90 18.61 -4.16
CA SER A 318 -0.06 17.41 -4.24
C SER A 318 -0.66 16.29 -5.09
N TYR A 319 -1.99 16.12 -5.09
CA TYR A 319 -2.59 14.90 -5.64
C TYR A 319 -3.53 15.12 -6.82
N ARG A 320 -4.13 16.32 -7.00
CA ARG A 320 -5.15 16.51 -8.05
C ARG A 320 -4.64 16.19 -9.44
N ARG A 321 -3.42 16.58 -9.79
CA ARG A 321 -2.80 16.23 -11.08
C ARG A 321 -2.67 14.72 -11.23
N ARG A 322 -2.17 14.02 -10.22
CA ARG A 322 -2.03 12.57 -10.26
C ARG A 322 -3.39 11.86 -10.41
N ILE A 323 -4.43 12.34 -9.73
CA ILE A 323 -5.78 11.78 -9.82
C ILE A 323 -6.36 11.94 -11.23
N VAL A 324 -6.06 13.06 -11.91
CA VAL A 324 -6.61 13.39 -13.24
C VAL A 324 -5.85 12.72 -14.37
N ASP A 325 -4.50 12.82 -14.31
CA ASP A 325 -3.60 12.46 -15.42
C ASP A 325 -2.86 11.14 -15.19
N GLY A 326 -2.92 10.59 -13.98
CA GLY A 326 -2.05 9.52 -13.52
C GLY A 326 -0.63 10.00 -13.20
N PRO A 327 0.19 9.15 -12.56
CA PRO A 327 1.62 9.38 -12.38
C PRO A 327 2.38 9.13 -13.69
N ASP A 328 3.61 9.64 -13.79
CA ASP A 328 4.52 9.30 -14.88
C ASP A 328 5.11 7.90 -14.69
N TYR A 329 4.24 6.89 -14.85
CA TYR A 329 4.56 5.48 -14.63
C TYR A 329 3.74 4.59 -15.57
N ALA A 330 4.41 3.79 -16.39
CA ALA A 330 3.77 2.93 -17.38
C ALA A 330 3.33 1.58 -16.75
N LEU A 331 2.24 1.00 -17.26
CA LEU A 331 1.70 -0.27 -16.77
C LEU A 331 2.72 -1.42 -16.88
N ASP A 332 3.46 -1.48 -17.99
CA ASP A 332 4.44 -2.54 -18.27
C ASP A 332 5.70 -2.46 -17.40
N ALA A 333 5.92 -1.37 -16.68
CA ALA A 333 6.99 -1.23 -15.71
C ALA A 333 6.70 -1.92 -14.36
N ALA A 334 5.43 -2.22 -14.08
CA ALA A 334 5.01 -2.82 -12.82
C ALA A 334 5.29 -4.32 -12.70
N PRO A 335 4.95 -5.19 -13.69
CA PRO A 335 5.20 -6.63 -13.58
C PRO A 335 6.65 -6.99 -13.94
N ARG A 336 7.27 -7.86 -13.12
CA ARG A 336 8.64 -8.35 -13.29
C ARG A 336 8.73 -9.85 -12.97
N GLY A 337 9.74 -10.53 -13.52
CA GLY A 337 9.93 -11.97 -13.33
C GLY A 337 8.79 -12.77 -13.96
N SER A 338 8.07 -13.57 -13.17
CA SER A 338 6.94 -14.39 -13.65
C SER A 338 5.64 -13.61 -13.81
N PHE A 339 5.55 -12.37 -13.32
CA PHE A 339 4.38 -11.53 -13.56
C PHE A 339 4.37 -11.01 -14.99
N GLN A 340 3.21 -11.08 -15.66
CA GLN A 340 3.02 -10.68 -17.05
C GLN A 340 1.77 -9.83 -17.20
N CYS A 341 1.84 -8.79 -18.04
CA CYS A 341 0.66 -8.03 -18.45
C CYS A 341 -0.37 -8.95 -19.09
N CYS A 342 -1.63 -8.69 -18.81
CA CYS A 342 -2.74 -9.29 -19.51
C CYS A 342 -3.09 -8.44 -20.74
N ALA A 343 -3.37 -9.13 -21.88
CA ALA A 343 -3.76 -8.48 -23.13
C ALA A 343 -5.18 -7.90 -23.03
#